data_edc146d743de9eb07060ab01434f41e5
#
_entry.id   edc146d743de9eb07060ab01434f41e5
#
_cell.length_a   1.000
_cell.length_b   1.000
_cell.length_c   1.000
_cell.angle_alpha   90.00
_cell.angle_beta   90.00
_cell.angle_gamma   90.00
#
_symmetry.space_group_name_H-M   'P 1'
#
loop_
_entity.id
_entity.type
_entity.pdbx_description
1 polymer ?
#
loop_
_entity_poly.entity_id
_entity_poly.type
_entity_poly.pdbx_seq_one_letter_code
_entity_poly.pdbx_strand_id
1 'polypeptide(L)'
;MSQLSFSSFDTSLMVRDAQGRYLLATADQILEAARQAIEHKMRRGASFSSPATVKEYLRAKLAGFEHEVFAVLFLDTRHRLIEYAEMFRGTIDSASVYPRELVKEALRLNAAAVIVSHNHPSGNPEPSAADRALTQRLREALALVDVRTLDHVIVAGSSTTSFAERGLI
;
A
#
# COMPACT_ATOMS: atom_id res chain seq x y z
N MET A 1 34.55 5.24 -7.05
CA MET A 1 33.07 5.13 -6.93
C MET A 1 32.66 5.96 -5.74
N SER A 2 32.07 7.14 -5.95
CA SER A 2 31.65 8.02 -4.87
C SER A 2 30.28 7.57 -4.37
N GLN A 3 30.22 7.14 -3.11
CA GLN A 3 28.96 6.97 -2.39
C GLN A 3 28.29 8.33 -2.27
N LEU A 4 27.18 8.54 -2.95
CA LEU A 4 26.28 9.66 -2.68
C LEU A 4 25.60 9.40 -1.33
N SER A 5 26.10 10.04 -0.28
CA SER A 5 25.48 10.09 1.02
C SER A 5 24.32 11.07 0.97
N PHE A 6 23.08 10.56 0.98
CA PHE A 6 21.88 11.37 1.20
C PHE A 6 21.74 11.70 2.69
N SER A 7 22.52 12.64 3.19
CA SER A 7 22.49 13.03 4.61
C SER A 7 21.74 14.33 4.90
N SER A 8 20.96 14.84 3.98
CA SER A 8 19.92 15.84 4.23
C SER A 8 18.94 15.81 3.05
N PHE A 9 17.63 16.00 3.31
CA PHE A 9 16.66 16.36 2.28
C PHE A 9 17.04 17.75 1.75
N ASP A 10 18.07 17.81 0.92
CA ASP A 10 18.29 18.98 0.08
C ASP A 10 17.24 18.91 -1.03
N THR A 11 16.11 19.54 -0.76
CA THR A 11 14.93 19.56 -1.64
C THR A 11 15.21 20.44 -2.85
N SER A 12 16.02 19.95 -3.76
CA SER A 12 16.21 20.57 -5.07
C SER A 12 15.08 20.26 -6.07
N LEU A 13 14.01 19.55 -5.61
CA LEU A 13 12.84 19.30 -6.45
C LEU A 13 12.01 20.57 -6.61
N MET A 14 11.75 20.93 -7.86
CA MET A 14 11.04 22.14 -8.23
C MET A 14 9.73 21.78 -8.93
N VAL A 15 8.68 22.54 -8.62
CA VAL A 15 7.41 22.50 -9.37
C VAL A 15 7.27 23.77 -10.18
N ARG A 16 6.58 23.68 -11.33
CA ARG A 16 6.27 24.82 -12.19
C ARG A 16 4.87 25.32 -11.89
N ASP A 17 4.74 26.60 -11.53
CA ASP A 17 3.43 27.21 -11.27
C ASP A 17 2.69 27.55 -12.59
N ALA A 18 1.44 28.01 -12.46
CA ALA A 18 0.61 28.37 -13.60
C ALA A 18 1.18 29.55 -14.43
N GLN A 19 2.07 30.34 -13.86
CA GLN A 19 2.77 31.46 -14.51
C GLN A 19 4.11 31.02 -15.14
N GLY A 20 4.47 29.72 -15.02
CA GLY A 20 5.68 29.19 -15.60
C GLY A 20 6.94 29.34 -14.75
N ARG A 21 6.84 29.84 -13.51
CA ARG A 21 7.98 30.02 -12.59
C ARG A 21 8.25 28.71 -11.84
N TYR A 22 9.53 28.44 -11.56
CA TYR A 22 9.94 27.28 -10.76
C TYR A 22 10.00 27.66 -9.30
N LEU A 23 9.28 26.90 -8.46
CA LEU A 23 9.23 27.01 -7.01
C LEU A 23 9.68 25.70 -6.37
N LEU A 24 10.22 25.77 -5.15
CA LEU A 24 10.54 24.55 -4.38
C LEU A 24 9.25 23.76 -4.15
N ALA A 25 9.31 22.46 -4.44
CA ALA A 25 8.19 21.56 -4.17
C ALA A 25 7.98 21.38 -2.67
N THR A 26 6.73 21.42 -2.23
CA THR A 26 6.38 21.02 -0.86
C THR A 26 6.47 19.50 -0.69
N ALA A 27 6.58 19.02 0.55
CA ALA A 27 6.58 17.57 0.83
C ALA A 27 5.34 16.88 0.23
N ASP A 28 4.17 17.49 0.33
CA ASP A 28 2.92 16.94 -0.21
C ASP A 28 2.95 16.85 -1.74
N GLN A 29 3.51 17.86 -2.42
CA GLN A 29 3.67 17.83 -3.88
C GLN A 29 4.65 16.74 -4.32
N ILE A 30 5.72 16.52 -3.57
CA ILE A 30 6.68 15.45 -3.84
C ILE A 30 6.01 14.08 -3.66
N LEU A 31 5.26 13.89 -2.57
CA LEU A 31 4.54 12.66 -2.30
C LEU A 31 3.48 12.38 -3.38
N GLU A 32 2.74 13.39 -3.81
CA GLU A 32 1.73 13.23 -4.86
C GLU A 32 2.38 12.90 -6.21
N ALA A 33 3.47 13.56 -6.58
CA ALA A 33 4.22 13.24 -7.79
C ALA A 33 4.79 11.80 -7.74
N ALA A 34 5.27 11.36 -6.57
CA ALA A 34 5.75 9.99 -6.38
C ALA A 34 4.61 8.98 -6.54
N ARG A 35 3.41 9.24 -5.99
CA ARG A 35 2.22 8.40 -6.19
C ARG A 35 1.88 8.27 -7.67
N GLN A 36 1.81 9.39 -8.39
CA GLN A 36 1.50 9.41 -9.83
C GLN A 36 2.57 8.68 -10.66
N ALA A 37 3.85 8.87 -10.33
CA ALA A 37 4.94 8.18 -11.02
C ALA A 37 4.86 6.65 -10.83
N ILE A 38 4.49 6.19 -9.62
CA ILE A 38 4.31 4.78 -9.31
C ILE A 38 3.04 4.22 -9.97
N GLU A 39 1.94 4.97 -10.01
CA GLU A 39 0.75 4.59 -10.79
C GLU A 39 1.08 4.40 -12.26
N HIS A 40 1.86 5.29 -12.83
CA HIS A 40 2.30 5.17 -14.22
C HIS A 40 3.21 3.96 -14.45
N LYS A 41 4.12 3.68 -13.50
CA LYS A 41 5.04 2.53 -13.55
C LYS A 41 4.31 1.21 -13.31
N MET A 42 3.30 1.21 -12.44
CA MET A 42 2.52 0.04 -11.99
C MET A 42 1.10 0.08 -12.54
N ARG A 43 0.98 0.16 -13.88
CA ARG A 43 -0.32 0.09 -14.55
C ARG A 43 -0.96 -1.29 -14.38
N ARG A 44 -2.28 -1.37 -14.62
CA ARG A 44 -2.99 -2.64 -14.73
C ARG A 44 -2.19 -3.65 -15.53
N GLY A 45 -1.94 -4.83 -14.95
CA GLY A 45 -1.10 -5.87 -15.53
C GLY A 45 0.35 -5.88 -15.06
N ALA A 46 0.80 -4.92 -14.22
CA ALA A 46 2.11 -4.99 -13.58
C ALA A 46 2.21 -6.23 -12.69
N SER A 47 3.33 -6.94 -12.75
CA SER A 47 3.53 -8.16 -11.97
C SER A 47 4.08 -7.84 -10.58
N PHE A 48 3.42 -8.34 -9.55
CA PHE A 48 3.89 -8.32 -8.16
C PHE A 48 4.53 -9.66 -7.79
N SER A 49 5.62 -9.98 -8.48
CA SER A 49 6.35 -11.25 -8.33
C SER A 49 7.37 -11.26 -7.18
N SER A 50 7.64 -10.11 -6.55
CA SER A 50 8.54 -10.03 -5.41
C SER A 50 7.96 -9.20 -4.26
N PRO A 51 8.20 -9.59 -3.00
CA PRO A 51 7.80 -8.81 -1.83
C PRO A 51 8.36 -7.38 -1.82
N ALA A 52 9.57 -7.19 -2.34
CA ALA A 52 10.21 -5.88 -2.41
C ALA A 52 9.43 -4.90 -3.28
N THR A 53 8.99 -5.33 -4.47
CA THR A 53 8.17 -4.51 -5.39
C THR A 53 6.83 -4.15 -4.76
N VAL A 54 6.18 -5.09 -4.07
CA VAL A 54 4.92 -4.87 -3.35
C VAL A 54 5.12 -3.81 -2.26
N LYS A 55 6.14 -3.96 -1.42
CA LYS A 55 6.43 -3.04 -0.32
C LYS A 55 6.75 -1.63 -0.82
N GLU A 56 7.54 -1.50 -1.89
CA GLU A 56 7.85 -0.21 -2.52
C GLU A 56 6.57 0.48 -3.02
N TYR A 57 5.73 -0.26 -3.73
CA TYR A 57 4.46 0.25 -4.25
C TYR A 57 3.53 0.71 -3.12
N LEU A 58 3.29 -0.14 -2.12
CA LEU A 58 2.39 0.17 -1.01
C LEU A 58 2.91 1.32 -0.14
N ARG A 59 4.23 1.39 0.07
CA ARG A 59 4.84 2.51 0.78
C ARG A 59 4.58 3.83 0.07
N ALA A 60 4.72 3.88 -1.23
CA ALA A 60 4.45 5.10 -1.99
C ALA A 60 2.97 5.47 -2.01
N LYS A 61 2.07 4.47 -2.01
CA LYS A 61 0.62 4.70 -1.97
C LYS A 61 0.14 5.17 -0.60
N LEU A 62 0.66 4.61 0.48
CA LEU A 62 0.14 4.79 1.84
C LEU A 62 0.97 5.73 2.72
N ALA A 63 2.21 6.07 2.32
CA ALA A 63 3.02 7.01 3.08
C ALA A 63 2.38 8.41 3.08
N GLY A 64 2.47 9.09 4.24
CA GLY A 64 2.01 10.46 4.41
C GLY A 64 0.52 10.63 4.71
N PHE A 65 -0.26 9.56 4.83
CA PHE A 65 -1.61 9.69 5.38
C PHE A 65 -1.56 9.92 6.90
N GLU A 66 -2.29 10.95 7.36
CA GLU A 66 -2.42 11.28 8.80
C GLU A 66 -3.44 10.38 9.52
N HIS A 67 -4.23 9.62 8.77
CA HIS A 67 -5.22 8.66 9.26
C HIS A 67 -4.92 7.27 8.71
N GLU A 68 -5.48 6.26 9.35
CA GLU A 68 -5.34 4.89 8.89
C GLU A 68 -6.16 4.64 7.62
N VAL A 69 -5.54 4.07 6.61
CA VAL A 69 -6.17 3.66 5.35
C VAL A 69 -5.91 2.17 5.17
N PHE A 70 -6.98 1.41 4.94
CA PHE A 70 -6.88 0.01 4.57
C PHE A 70 -7.07 -0.14 3.06
N ALA A 71 -6.05 -0.63 2.40
CA ALA A 71 -6.00 -0.79 0.95
C ALA A 71 -5.81 -2.25 0.54
N VAL A 72 -6.22 -2.56 -0.68
CA VAL A 72 -6.15 -3.91 -1.25
C VAL A 72 -5.60 -3.85 -2.66
N LEU A 73 -4.64 -4.73 -2.95
CA LEU A 73 -4.21 -5.07 -4.30
C LEU A 73 -4.99 -6.31 -4.75
N PHE A 74 -5.82 -6.17 -5.76
CA PHE A 74 -6.51 -7.28 -6.40
C PHE A 74 -5.70 -7.81 -7.56
N LEU A 75 -5.44 -9.11 -7.57
CA LEU A 75 -4.50 -9.75 -8.48
C LEU A 75 -5.15 -10.88 -9.27
N ASP A 76 -4.67 -11.09 -10.49
CA ASP A 76 -5.03 -12.26 -11.30
C ASP A 76 -4.25 -13.53 -10.87
N THR A 77 -4.49 -14.64 -11.57
CA THR A 77 -3.84 -15.93 -11.31
C THR A 77 -2.32 -15.92 -11.50
N ARG A 78 -1.78 -14.91 -12.21
CA ARG A 78 -0.34 -14.70 -12.44
C ARG A 78 0.23 -13.60 -11.55
N HIS A 79 -0.49 -13.20 -10.51
CA HIS A 79 -0.15 -12.11 -9.58
C HIS A 79 0.07 -10.76 -10.29
N ARG A 80 -0.64 -10.51 -11.39
CA ARG A 80 -0.64 -9.21 -12.05
C ARG A 80 -1.74 -8.35 -11.46
N LEU A 81 -1.46 -7.06 -11.30
CA LEU A 81 -2.40 -6.10 -10.74
C LEU A 81 -3.63 -5.95 -11.63
N ILE A 82 -4.79 -6.22 -11.07
CA ILE A 82 -6.09 -5.87 -11.65
C ILE A 82 -6.47 -4.46 -11.21
N GLU A 83 -6.44 -4.22 -9.88
CA GLU A 83 -6.81 -2.95 -9.29
C GLU A 83 -6.15 -2.76 -7.91
N TYR A 84 -5.82 -1.51 -7.59
CA TYR A 84 -5.52 -1.05 -6.22
C TYR A 84 -6.72 -0.26 -5.72
N ALA A 85 -7.24 -0.59 -4.55
CA ALA A 85 -8.36 0.11 -3.95
C ALA A 85 -8.09 0.47 -2.48
N GLU A 86 -8.32 1.73 -2.11
CA GLU A 86 -8.41 2.17 -0.72
C GLU A 86 -9.85 1.91 -0.25
N MET A 87 -10.04 0.80 0.45
CA MET A 87 -11.39 0.31 0.75
C MET A 87 -11.99 0.91 2.02
N PHE A 88 -11.15 1.15 3.02
CA PHE A 88 -11.63 1.64 4.32
C PHE A 88 -10.72 2.74 4.82
N ARG A 89 -11.33 3.77 5.42
CA ARG A 89 -10.62 4.85 6.12
C ARG A 89 -11.03 4.83 7.58
N GLY A 90 -10.05 4.90 8.44
CA GLY A 90 -10.23 4.96 9.87
C GLY A 90 -9.93 6.32 10.45
N THR A 91 -9.77 6.33 11.77
CA THR A 91 -9.25 7.44 12.54
C THR A 91 -7.72 7.34 12.66
N ILE A 92 -7.13 7.99 13.67
CA ILE A 92 -5.67 7.98 13.90
C ILE A 92 -5.16 6.57 14.26
N ASP A 93 -6.01 5.73 14.85
CA ASP A 93 -5.63 4.46 15.48
C ASP A 93 -6.44 3.24 15.06
N SER A 94 -7.46 3.37 14.20
CA SER A 94 -8.23 2.22 13.72
C SER A 94 -9.05 2.48 12.47
N ALA A 95 -9.13 1.49 11.59
CA ALA A 95 -10.08 1.41 10.48
C ALA A 95 -11.02 0.23 10.67
N SER A 96 -12.33 0.46 10.55
CA SER A 96 -13.31 -0.64 10.54
C SER A 96 -13.30 -1.34 9.19
N VAL A 97 -12.77 -2.55 9.15
CA VAL A 97 -12.69 -3.37 7.93
C VAL A 97 -13.76 -4.45 7.94
N TYR A 98 -14.57 -4.46 6.90
CA TYR A 98 -15.67 -5.41 6.74
C TYR A 98 -15.33 -6.48 5.69
N PRO A 99 -15.11 -7.75 6.08
CA PRO A 99 -14.76 -8.82 5.15
C PRO A 99 -15.73 -8.97 3.98
N ARG A 100 -17.04 -8.77 4.22
CA ARG A 100 -18.05 -8.86 3.16
C ARG A 100 -17.82 -7.88 2.00
N GLU A 101 -17.37 -6.65 2.30
CA GLU A 101 -17.12 -5.64 1.25
C GLU A 101 -15.88 -6.00 0.44
N LEU A 102 -14.85 -6.54 1.10
CA LEU A 102 -13.65 -7.02 0.41
C LEU A 102 -13.97 -8.23 -0.49
N VAL A 103 -14.77 -9.18 -0.02
CA VAL A 103 -15.23 -10.34 -0.82
C VAL A 103 -16.05 -9.87 -2.03
N LYS A 104 -17.00 -8.95 -1.85
CA LYS A 104 -17.79 -8.37 -2.95
C LYS A 104 -16.89 -7.77 -4.03
N GLU A 105 -15.89 -6.99 -3.61
CA GLU A 105 -15.00 -6.32 -4.56
C GLU A 105 -14.07 -7.32 -5.27
N ALA A 106 -13.56 -8.32 -4.55
CA ALA A 106 -12.75 -9.39 -5.14
C ALA A 106 -13.52 -10.16 -6.22
N LEU A 107 -14.81 -10.48 -5.97
CA LEU A 107 -15.66 -11.14 -6.94
C LEU A 107 -16.02 -10.23 -8.12
N ARG A 108 -16.31 -8.94 -7.86
CA ARG A 108 -16.58 -7.94 -8.91
C ARG A 108 -15.42 -7.84 -9.90
N LEU A 109 -14.19 -7.87 -9.38
CA LEU A 109 -12.96 -7.77 -10.16
C LEU A 109 -12.48 -9.11 -10.74
N ASN A 110 -13.16 -10.21 -10.39
CA ASN A 110 -12.72 -11.56 -10.73
C ASN A 110 -11.26 -11.81 -10.30
N ALA A 111 -10.91 -11.36 -9.10
CA ALA A 111 -9.58 -11.51 -8.54
C ALA A 111 -9.34 -12.96 -8.10
N ALA A 112 -8.14 -13.49 -8.37
CA ALA A 112 -7.71 -14.80 -7.90
C ALA A 112 -6.91 -14.73 -6.59
N ALA A 113 -6.35 -13.56 -6.29
CA ALA A 113 -5.59 -13.32 -5.08
C ALA A 113 -5.66 -11.86 -4.67
N VAL A 114 -5.35 -11.60 -3.40
CA VAL A 114 -5.22 -10.24 -2.85
C VAL A 114 -3.95 -10.11 -2.02
N ILE A 115 -3.43 -8.90 -1.96
CA ILE A 115 -2.52 -8.44 -0.92
C ILE A 115 -3.24 -7.30 -0.21
N VAL A 116 -3.40 -7.41 1.10
CA VAL A 116 -4.01 -6.35 1.91
C VAL A 116 -2.93 -5.51 2.55
N SER A 117 -3.22 -4.25 2.81
CA SER A 117 -2.27 -3.33 3.44
C SER A 117 -2.98 -2.25 4.23
N HIS A 118 -2.33 -1.76 5.26
CA HIS A 118 -2.73 -0.53 5.93
C HIS A 118 -1.50 0.24 6.41
N ASN A 119 -1.68 1.53 6.65
CA ASN A 119 -0.63 2.35 7.23
C ASN A 119 -0.87 2.53 8.74
N HIS A 120 0.23 2.64 9.47
CA HIS A 120 0.24 3.09 10.87
C HIS A 120 0.74 4.53 10.94
N PRO A 121 -0.14 5.53 11.15
CA PRO A 121 0.27 6.93 11.30
C PRO A 121 1.23 7.17 12.46
N SER A 122 1.20 6.30 13.48
CA SER A 122 2.12 6.33 14.63
C SER A 122 3.58 6.05 14.26
N GLY A 123 3.83 5.48 13.07
CA GLY A 123 5.17 5.06 12.64
C GLY A 123 5.66 3.74 13.27
N ASN A 124 4.84 3.07 14.08
CA ASN A 124 5.19 1.75 14.64
C ASN A 124 4.92 0.64 13.60
N PRO A 125 5.93 -0.11 13.12
CA PRO A 125 5.75 -1.15 12.12
C PRO A 125 5.25 -2.49 12.67
N GLU A 126 5.10 -2.63 13.99
CA GLU A 126 4.72 -3.90 14.61
C GLU A 126 3.22 -4.17 14.47
N PRO A 127 2.85 -5.40 13.99
CA PRO A 127 1.47 -5.82 13.91
C PRO A 127 0.81 -5.91 15.29
N SER A 128 -0.34 -5.27 15.45
CA SER A 128 -1.17 -5.40 16.65
C SER A 128 -1.87 -6.77 16.70
N ALA A 129 -2.43 -7.11 17.85
CA ALA A 129 -3.29 -8.29 17.98
C ALA A 129 -4.55 -8.16 17.10
N ALA A 130 -5.08 -6.95 16.96
CA ALA A 130 -6.22 -6.66 16.09
C ALA A 130 -5.90 -6.89 14.62
N ASP A 131 -4.70 -6.48 14.15
CA ASP A 131 -4.25 -6.71 12.77
C ASP A 131 -4.16 -8.19 12.44
N ARG A 132 -3.63 -8.99 13.37
CA ARG A 132 -3.52 -10.44 13.22
C ARG A 132 -4.90 -11.10 13.15
N ALA A 133 -5.81 -10.71 14.06
CA ALA A 133 -7.17 -11.24 14.10
C ALA A 133 -7.95 -10.84 12.82
N LEU A 134 -7.80 -9.60 12.36
CA LEU A 134 -8.39 -9.13 11.11
C LEU A 134 -7.86 -9.92 9.90
N THR A 135 -6.55 -10.10 9.82
CA THR A 135 -5.90 -10.84 8.74
C THR A 135 -6.46 -12.27 8.66
N GLN A 136 -6.59 -12.94 9.78
CA GLN A 136 -7.14 -14.29 9.82
C GLN A 136 -8.60 -14.33 9.34
N ARG A 137 -9.43 -13.40 9.81
CA ARG A 137 -10.84 -13.30 9.36
C ARG A 137 -10.96 -13.03 7.85
N LEU A 138 -10.11 -12.18 7.31
CA LEU A 138 -10.10 -11.89 5.86
C LEU A 138 -9.67 -13.10 5.05
N ARG A 139 -8.64 -13.82 5.48
CA ARG A 139 -8.20 -15.08 4.84
C ARG A 139 -9.31 -16.11 4.79
N GLU A 140 -9.97 -16.34 5.92
CA GLU A 140 -11.07 -17.30 6.02
C GLU A 140 -12.24 -16.92 5.09
N ALA A 141 -12.65 -15.65 5.08
CA ALA A 141 -13.73 -15.18 4.23
C ALA A 141 -13.40 -15.28 2.73
N LEU A 142 -12.19 -14.91 2.33
CA LEU A 142 -11.74 -14.97 0.95
C LEU A 142 -11.53 -16.41 0.46
N ALA A 143 -11.07 -17.30 1.33
CA ALA A 143 -10.89 -18.72 1.00
C ALA A 143 -12.20 -19.40 0.64
N LEU A 144 -13.34 -18.97 1.21
CA LEU A 144 -14.67 -19.50 0.88
C LEU A 144 -15.09 -19.23 -0.58
N VAL A 145 -14.47 -18.28 -1.23
CA VAL A 145 -14.73 -17.89 -2.63
C VAL A 145 -13.50 -18.07 -3.52
N ASP A 146 -12.59 -18.97 -3.14
CA ASP A 146 -11.38 -19.32 -3.88
C ASP A 146 -10.41 -18.14 -4.17
N VAL A 147 -10.45 -17.09 -3.34
CA VAL A 147 -9.52 -15.95 -3.43
C VAL A 147 -8.42 -16.10 -2.38
N ARG A 148 -7.17 -16.13 -2.81
CA ARG A 148 -6.00 -16.31 -1.92
C ARG A 148 -5.56 -14.98 -1.33
N THR A 149 -5.31 -14.94 -0.03
CA THR A 149 -4.59 -13.83 0.61
C THR A 149 -3.09 -14.14 0.58
N LEU A 150 -2.33 -13.38 -0.20
CA LEU A 150 -0.89 -13.62 -0.38
C LEU A 150 -0.05 -12.98 0.71
N ASP A 151 -0.44 -11.77 1.14
CA ASP A 151 0.28 -11.04 2.19
C ASP A 151 -0.62 -10.00 2.86
N HIS A 152 -0.20 -9.56 4.04
CA HIS A 152 -0.65 -8.34 4.70
C HIS A 152 0.57 -7.48 5.00
N VAL A 153 0.61 -6.28 4.41
CA VAL A 153 1.74 -5.38 4.54
C VAL A 153 1.34 -4.15 5.34
N ILE A 154 2.02 -3.91 6.46
CA ILE A 154 1.90 -2.68 7.25
C ILE A 154 2.92 -1.66 6.74
N VAL A 155 2.48 -0.43 6.50
CA VAL A 155 3.32 0.70 6.13
C VAL A 155 3.39 1.69 7.30
N ALA A 156 4.57 1.90 7.86
CA ALA A 156 4.80 2.77 9.00
C ALA A 156 5.94 3.75 8.69
N GLY A 157 5.58 4.92 8.17
CA GLY A 157 6.56 5.90 7.68
C GLY A 157 7.43 5.31 6.56
N SER A 158 8.74 5.23 6.78
CA SER A 158 9.69 4.62 5.84
C SER A 158 9.80 3.10 5.98
N SER A 159 9.22 2.51 7.03
CA SER A 159 9.29 1.08 7.35
C SER A 159 8.09 0.33 6.80
N THR A 160 8.29 -0.96 6.49
CA THR A 160 7.22 -1.87 6.08
C THR A 160 7.37 -3.20 6.77
N THR A 161 6.25 -3.82 7.16
CA THR A 161 6.21 -5.16 7.72
C THR A 161 5.31 -6.06 6.88
N SER A 162 5.83 -7.19 6.42
CA SER A 162 5.09 -8.23 5.71
C SER A 162 4.74 -9.36 6.67
N PHE A 163 3.49 -9.76 6.71
CA PHE A 163 3.04 -10.90 7.51
C PHE A 163 3.55 -12.21 6.94
N ALA A 164 3.60 -12.35 5.61
CA ALA A 164 4.12 -13.54 4.95
C ALA A 164 5.60 -13.76 5.28
N GLU A 165 6.44 -12.71 5.20
CA GLU A 165 7.87 -12.81 5.57
C GLU A 165 8.08 -13.14 7.06
N ARG A 166 7.13 -12.77 7.92
CA ARG A 166 7.18 -13.08 9.36
C ARG A 166 6.51 -14.41 9.73
N GLY A 167 5.96 -15.14 8.77
CA GLY A 167 5.24 -16.39 9.02
C GLY A 167 3.94 -16.22 9.81
N LEU A 168 3.27 -15.07 9.65
CA LEU A 168 1.99 -14.73 10.31
C LEU A 168 0.78 -15.01 9.42
N ILE A 169 1.01 -15.43 8.19
CA ILE A 169 0.00 -15.88 7.21
C ILE A 169 0.26 -17.32 6.81
#